data_b07560eb32b35a17d16ba65b354addb6
#
_entry.id   b07560eb32b35a17d16ba65b354addb6
#
_cell.length_a   1.000
_cell.length_b   1.000
_cell.length_c   1.000
_cell.angle_alpha   90.00
_cell.angle_beta   90.00
_cell.angle_gamma   90.00
#
_symmetry.space_group_name_H-M   'P 1'
#
loop_
_entity.id
_entity.type
_entity.pdbx_description
1 polymer ?
#
loop_
_entity_poly.entity_id
_entity_poly.type
_entity_poly.pdbx_seq_one_letter_code
_entity_poly.pdbx_strand_id
1 'polypeptide(L)'
;NPQKVDKLILTASSGLYENAFGGSFPRREDKNYLREKISLTFYDPAMTTDELVDECHEAVNNRDKVIRILAIAKSAIRHNMEKNLPNFKMPTCLIWGKNDTITPPEVAKDFNKLIENSELFWIDKCGHAPMMEHPQEFNRILKEWLDKNK
;
A
#
# COMPACT_ATOMS: atom_id res chain seq x y z
N ASN A 1 14.30 11.49 -8.83
CA ASN A 1 15.77 11.59 -8.88
C ASN A 1 16.36 10.63 -7.82
N PRO A 2 16.71 9.37 -8.21
CA PRO A 2 17.18 8.33 -7.26
C PRO A 2 18.44 8.74 -6.49
N GLN A 3 19.27 9.60 -7.08
CA GLN A 3 20.54 10.06 -6.48
C GLN A 3 20.34 10.98 -5.25
N LYS A 4 19.11 11.41 -4.97
CA LYS A 4 18.75 12.23 -3.81
C LYS A 4 18.09 11.42 -2.69
N VAL A 5 18.04 10.10 -2.84
CA VAL A 5 17.39 9.19 -1.90
C VAL A 5 18.45 8.27 -1.31
N ASP A 6 18.69 8.37 -0.01
CA ASP A 6 19.65 7.53 0.70
C ASP A 6 19.10 6.13 0.96
N LYS A 7 17.83 6.04 1.32
CA LYS A 7 17.14 4.78 1.63
C LYS A 7 15.68 4.87 1.16
N LEU A 8 15.13 3.76 0.69
CA LEU A 8 13.74 3.67 0.25
C LEU A 8 12.98 2.63 1.10
N ILE A 9 11.82 3.01 1.57
CA ILE A 9 10.90 2.09 2.25
C ILE A 9 9.62 2.01 1.42
N LEU A 10 9.26 0.82 0.98
CA LEU A 10 8.02 0.55 0.28
C LEU A 10 7.17 -0.41 1.09
N THR A 11 5.93 -0.02 1.32
CA THR A 11 4.98 -0.81 2.10
C THR A 11 3.73 -1.03 1.27
N ALA A 12 3.43 -2.28 0.94
CA ALA A 12 2.25 -2.64 0.14
C ALA A 12 2.06 -1.67 -1.06
N SER A 13 3.15 -1.42 -1.81
CA SER A 13 3.23 -0.30 -2.75
C SER A 13 2.58 -0.60 -4.09
N SER A 14 1.85 0.37 -4.64
CA SER A 14 1.53 0.43 -6.07
C SER A 14 2.79 0.65 -6.91
N GLY A 15 2.68 0.43 -8.21
CA GLY A 15 3.75 0.77 -9.16
C GLY A 15 4.11 -0.35 -10.13
N LEU A 16 3.64 -1.57 -9.91
CA LEU A 16 3.68 -2.67 -10.87
C LEU A 16 2.27 -3.01 -11.32
N TYR A 17 1.54 -3.73 -10.51
CA TYR A 17 0.12 -3.99 -10.69
C TYR A 17 -0.59 -4.06 -9.34
N GLU A 18 -1.88 -3.82 -9.36
CA GLU A 18 -2.74 -3.90 -8.18
C GLU A 18 -4.13 -4.40 -8.58
N ASN A 19 -4.80 -5.09 -7.69
CA ASN A 19 -6.20 -5.45 -7.86
C ASN A 19 -7.04 -4.18 -7.60
N ALA A 20 -7.30 -3.43 -8.67
CA ALA A 20 -8.05 -2.19 -8.56
C ALA A 20 -9.44 -2.43 -7.95
N PHE A 21 -9.85 -1.55 -7.04
CA PHE A 21 -11.21 -1.50 -6.49
C PHE A 21 -12.29 -1.17 -7.55
N GLY A 22 -12.13 -1.61 -8.81
CA GLY A 22 -13.03 -1.27 -9.91
C GLY A 22 -13.19 0.25 -10.06
N GLY A 23 -12.76 0.81 -11.14
CA GLY A 23 -12.54 2.24 -11.42
C GLY A 23 -13.64 3.27 -11.11
N SER A 24 -14.59 2.98 -10.22
CA SER A 24 -15.61 3.94 -9.76
C SER A 24 -16.11 3.57 -8.37
N PHE A 25 -16.56 4.57 -7.62
CA PHE A 25 -17.32 4.40 -6.38
C PHE A 25 -18.81 4.69 -6.66
N PRO A 26 -19.53 3.77 -7.34
CA PRO A 26 -20.91 4.06 -7.79
C PRO A 26 -21.89 4.24 -6.63
N ARG A 27 -21.55 3.77 -5.43
CA ARG A 27 -22.36 3.84 -4.21
C ARG A 27 -21.64 4.54 -3.06
N ARG A 28 -20.95 5.64 -3.36
CA ARG A 28 -20.16 6.37 -2.35
C ARG A 28 -20.99 6.92 -1.18
N GLU A 29 -22.32 7.07 -1.35
CA GLU A 29 -23.25 7.51 -0.30
C GLU A 29 -23.69 6.37 0.62
N ASP A 30 -23.49 5.12 0.22
CA ASP A 30 -23.84 3.91 0.97
C ASP A 30 -22.66 3.48 1.87
N LYS A 31 -22.80 3.72 3.17
CA LYS A 31 -21.78 3.37 4.15
C LYS A 31 -21.54 1.86 4.24
N ASN A 32 -22.54 1.01 4.01
CA ASN A 32 -22.35 -0.45 4.01
C ASN A 32 -21.48 -0.89 2.84
N TYR A 33 -21.74 -0.34 1.65
CA TYR A 33 -20.88 -0.55 0.49
C TYR A 33 -19.44 -0.09 0.73
N LEU A 34 -19.27 1.09 1.35
CA LEU A 34 -17.93 1.59 1.68
C LEU A 34 -17.24 0.68 2.71
N ARG A 35 -17.96 0.21 3.74
CA ARG A 35 -17.43 -0.74 4.73
C ARG A 35 -16.90 -2.01 4.06
N GLU A 36 -17.67 -2.62 3.14
CA GLU A 36 -17.22 -3.78 2.38
C GLU A 36 -15.94 -3.50 1.60
N LYS A 37 -15.83 -2.33 0.97
CA LYS A 37 -14.64 -1.94 0.21
C LYS A 37 -13.43 -1.66 1.10
N ILE A 38 -13.63 -0.99 2.22
CA ILE A 38 -12.57 -0.68 3.19
C ILE A 38 -12.04 -1.98 3.83
N SER A 39 -12.93 -2.94 4.13
CA SER A 39 -12.53 -4.21 4.74
C SER A 39 -11.58 -5.04 3.86
N LEU A 40 -11.58 -4.85 2.55
CA LEU A 40 -10.60 -5.50 1.66
C LEU A 40 -9.15 -5.03 1.89
N THR A 41 -8.97 -3.90 2.57
CA THR A 41 -7.65 -3.37 2.92
C THR A 41 -6.99 -4.19 4.03
N PHE A 42 -7.78 -4.83 4.88
CA PHE A 42 -7.32 -5.48 6.11
C PHE A 42 -7.50 -7.00 6.05
N TYR A 43 -6.64 -7.72 6.73
CA TYR A 43 -6.82 -9.14 7.01
C TYR A 43 -7.89 -9.35 8.11
N ASP A 44 -7.83 -8.53 9.17
CA ASP A 44 -8.82 -8.56 10.24
C ASP A 44 -9.97 -7.58 9.95
N PRO A 45 -11.20 -8.06 9.71
CA PRO A 45 -12.35 -7.20 9.48
C PRO A 45 -12.65 -6.22 10.62
N ALA A 46 -12.22 -6.50 11.85
CA ALA A 46 -12.40 -5.62 13.01
C ALA A 46 -11.65 -4.29 12.86
N MET A 47 -10.63 -4.23 11.99
CA MET A 47 -9.93 -2.99 11.67
C MET A 47 -10.80 -1.98 10.90
N THR A 48 -11.94 -2.43 10.34
CA THR A 48 -12.88 -1.55 9.64
C THR A 48 -13.89 -0.96 10.64
N THR A 49 -13.41 -0.04 11.46
CA THR A 49 -14.23 0.62 12.49
C THR A 49 -15.27 1.56 11.89
N ASP A 50 -16.27 1.93 12.68
CA ASP A 50 -17.29 2.90 12.26
C ASP A 50 -16.68 4.27 11.97
N GLU A 51 -15.70 4.69 12.78
CA GLU A 51 -14.97 5.94 12.60
C GLU A 51 -14.23 5.96 11.25
N LEU A 52 -13.54 4.87 10.91
CA LEU A 52 -12.82 4.77 9.62
C LEU A 52 -13.79 4.84 8.43
N VAL A 53 -14.95 4.18 8.56
CA VAL A 53 -16.00 4.24 7.52
C VAL A 53 -16.55 5.66 7.39
N ASP A 54 -16.75 6.36 8.50
CA ASP A 54 -17.25 7.72 8.50
C ASP A 54 -16.25 8.72 7.88
N GLU A 55 -14.98 8.60 8.21
CA GLU A 55 -13.89 9.38 7.58
C GLU A 55 -13.82 9.15 6.07
N CYS A 56 -13.86 7.88 5.65
CA CYS A 56 -13.86 7.55 4.22
C CYS A 56 -15.12 8.06 3.52
N HIS A 57 -16.29 7.92 4.15
CA HIS A 57 -17.55 8.44 3.61
C HIS A 57 -17.50 9.95 3.41
N GLU A 58 -16.99 10.70 4.39
CA GLU A 58 -16.79 12.14 4.25
C GLU A 58 -15.82 12.45 3.10
N ALA A 59 -14.70 11.74 3.01
CA ALA A 59 -13.68 11.98 2.00
C ALA A 59 -14.21 11.75 0.58
N VAL A 60 -14.93 10.66 0.32
CA VAL A 60 -15.43 10.33 -1.04
C VAL A 60 -16.67 11.13 -1.43
N ASN A 61 -17.37 11.73 -0.47
CA ASN A 61 -18.50 12.62 -0.72
C ASN A 61 -18.10 14.11 -0.80
N ASN A 62 -16.88 14.45 -0.40
CA ASN A 62 -16.31 15.77 -0.63
C ASN A 62 -15.81 15.89 -2.08
N ARG A 63 -16.36 16.83 -2.84
CA ARG A 63 -16.07 17.01 -4.27
C ARG A 63 -14.58 17.21 -4.56
N ASP A 64 -13.90 18.04 -3.76
CA ASP A 64 -12.49 18.36 -4.00
C ASP A 64 -11.58 17.22 -3.62
N LYS A 65 -11.90 16.52 -2.52
CA LYS A 65 -11.16 15.31 -2.07
C LYS A 65 -11.31 14.18 -3.11
N VAL A 66 -12.54 13.89 -3.58
CA VAL A 66 -12.77 12.78 -4.52
C VAL A 66 -12.10 12.99 -5.87
N ILE A 67 -12.07 14.23 -6.37
CA ILE A 67 -11.35 14.54 -7.63
C ILE A 67 -9.86 14.21 -7.50
N ARG A 68 -9.24 14.58 -6.37
CA ARG A 68 -7.83 14.28 -6.10
C ARG A 68 -7.58 12.79 -5.94
N ILE A 69 -8.44 12.08 -5.20
CA ILE A 69 -8.36 10.62 -5.03
C ILE A 69 -8.42 9.92 -6.40
N LEU A 70 -9.38 10.29 -7.25
CA LEU A 70 -9.52 9.72 -8.60
C LEU A 70 -8.32 10.05 -9.50
N ALA A 71 -7.75 11.23 -9.38
CA ALA A 71 -6.55 11.61 -10.13
C ALA A 71 -5.35 10.79 -9.71
N ILE A 72 -5.14 10.56 -8.40
CA ILE A 72 -4.07 9.72 -7.85
C ILE A 72 -4.26 8.27 -8.31
N ALA A 73 -5.46 7.71 -8.18
CA ALA A 73 -5.75 6.34 -8.59
C ALA A 73 -5.49 6.13 -10.10
N LYS A 74 -5.93 7.06 -10.95
CA LYS A 74 -5.65 7.02 -12.40
C LYS A 74 -4.14 7.14 -12.69
N SER A 75 -3.43 7.92 -11.90
CA SER A 75 -1.97 8.06 -12.03
C SER A 75 -1.27 6.75 -11.67
N ALA A 76 -1.63 6.10 -10.57
CA ALA A 76 -1.07 4.83 -10.14
C ALA A 76 -1.20 3.75 -11.24
N ILE A 77 -2.39 3.62 -11.84
CA ILE A 77 -2.64 2.66 -12.93
C ILE A 77 -1.77 2.95 -14.18
N ARG A 78 -1.50 4.23 -14.48
CA ARG A 78 -0.74 4.63 -15.69
C ARG A 78 0.77 4.51 -15.54
N HIS A 79 1.28 4.62 -14.31
CA HIS A 79 2.71 4.68 -14.05
C HIS A 79 3.24 3.31 -13.58
N ASN A 80 3.33 2.36 -14.53
CA ASN A 80 4.06 1.13 -14.27
C ASN A 80 5.56 1.42 -14.18
N MET A 81 6.16 1.04 -13.04
CA MET A 81 7.55 1.32 -12.70
C MET A 81 8.53 0.20 -13.10
N GLU A 82 8.05 -0.89 -13.67
CA GLU A 82 8.84 -2.09 -13.99
C GLU A 82 10.19 -1.76 -14.65
N LYS A 83 10.15 -0.87 -15.66
CA LYS A 83 11.36 -0.46 -16.40
C LYS A 83 12.29 0.47 -15.58
N ASN A 84 11.79 1.09 -14.52
CA ASN A 84 12.53 2.07 -13.73
C ASN A 84 13.16 1.44 -12.48
N LEU A 85 12.51 0.43 -11.88
CA LEU A 85 12.94 -0.21 -10.64
C LEU A 85 14.39 -0.75 -10.68
N PRO A 86 14.89 -1.34 -11.80
CA PRO A 86 16.28 -1.79 -11.88
C PRO A 86 17.33 -0.67 -11.74
N ASN A 87 16.91 0.59 -11.91
CA ASN A 87 17.78 1.75 -11.74
C ASN A 87 17.86 2.25 -10.28
N PHE A 88 17.10 1.64 -9.36
CA PHE A 88 17.11 1.98 -7.96
C PHE A 88 18.27 1.26 -7.27
N LYS A 89 19.29 2.02 -6.88
CA LYS A 89 20.54 1.47 -6.31
C LYS A 89 20.64 1.71 -4.80
N MET A 90 19.76 2.55 -4.24
CA MET A 90 19.71 2.78 -2.80
C MET A 90 19.21 1.52 -2.07
N PRO A 91 19.66 1.29 -0.83
CA PRO A 91 19.09 0.26 0.04
C PRO A 91 17.57 0.43 0.13
N THR A 92 16.83 -0.65 -0.11
CA THR A 92 15.37 -0.63 -0.16
C THR A 92 14.78 -1.67 0.79
N CYS A 93 13.92 -1.22 1.68
CA CYS A 93 13.12 -2.08 2.57
C CYS A 93 11.73 -2.28 1.96
N LEU A 94 11.33 -3.52 1.79
CA LEU A 94 9.99 -3.89 1.35
C LEU A 94 9.27 -4.57 2.52
N ILE A 95 8.15 -4.00 2.98
CA ILE A 95 7.34 -4.60 4.07
C ILE A 95 5.94 -4.89 3.55
N TRP A 96 5.52 -6.16 3.62
CA TRP A 96 4.27 -6.59 3.00
C TRP A 96 3.47 -7.53 3.88
N GLY A 97 2.13 -7.41 3.82
CA GLY A 97 1.21 -8.39 4.38
C GLY A 97 1.14 -9.64 3.52
N LYS A 98 1.18 -10.82 4.14
CA LYS A 98 1.04 -12.10 3.41
C LYS A 98 -0.34 -12.30 2.79
N ASN A 99 -1.33 -11.59 3.29
CA ASN A 99 -2.74 -11.69 2.89
C ASN A 99 -3.22 -10.43 2.16
N ASP A 100 -2.30 -9.63 1.62
CA ASP A 100 -2.65 -8.44 0.86
C ASP A 100 -3.38 -8.83 -0.43
N THR A 101 -4.64 -8.40 -0.54
CA THR A 101 -5.50 -8.67 -1.71
C THR A 101 -5.47 -7.52 -2.72
N ILE A 102 -4.92 -6.36 -2.35
CA ILE A 102 -4.85 -5.16 -3.21
C ILE A 102 -3.56 -5.18 -4.04
N THR A 103 -2.41 -5.28 -3.36
CA THR A 103 -1.13 -5.56 -4.00
C THR A 103 -0.65 -6.93 -3.53
N PRO A 104 -1.06 -8.01 -4.22
CA PRO A 104 -0.82 -9.39 -3.78
C PRO A 104 0.66 -9.70 -3.52
N PRO A 105 0.98 -10.75 -2.75
CA PRO A 105 2.35 -11.15 -2.43
C PRO A 105 3.29 -11.30 -3.63
N GLU A 106 2.74 -11.62 -4.80
CA GLU A 106 3.48 -11.73 -6.06
C GLU A 106 4.09 -10.38 -6.46
N VAL A 107 3.35 -9.28 -6.23
CA VAL A 107 3.82 -7.91 -6.49
C VAL A 107 5.04 -7.57 -5.64
N ALA A 108 5.01 -7.95 -4.35
CA ALA A 108 6.16 -7.76 -3.46
C ALA A 108 7.40 -8.53 -3.93
N LYS A 109 7.21 -9.77 -4.40
CA LYS A 109 8.29 -10.60 -4.96
C LYS A 109 8.87 -9.97 -6.23
N ASP A 110 8.02 -9.40 -7.09
CA ASP A 110 8.45 -8.72 -8.30
C ASP A 110 9.22 -7.43 -7.99
N PHE A 111 8.79 -6.63 -7.00
CA PHE A 111 9.58 -5.51 -6.49
C PHE A 111 10.95 -5.96 -6.00
N ASN A 112 11.00 -7.03 -5.18
CA ASN A 112 12.26 -7.57 -4.63
C ASN A 112 13.19 -8.11 -5.72
N LYS A 113 12.64 -8.68 -6.79
CA LYS A 113 13.40 -9.17 -7.94
C LYS A 113 13.95 -8.03 -8.80
N LEU A 114 13.17 -6.95 -8.96
CA LEU A 114 13.51 -5.83 -9.85
C LEU A 114 14.46 -4.81 -9.19
N ILE A 115 14.41 -4.67 -7.86
CA ILE A 115 15.29 -3.78 -7.11
C ILE A 115 16.43 -4.60 -6.51
N GLU A 116 17.61 -4.54 -7.12
CA GLU A 116 18.77 -5.33 -6.77
C GLU A 116 19.17 -5.23 -5.28
N ASN A 117 19.11 -4.03 -4.72
CA ASN A 117 19.48 -3.77 -3.32
C ASN A 117 18.24 -3.65 -2.42
N SER A 118 17.39 -4.68 -2.44
CA SER A 118 16.17 -4.71 -1.62
C SER A 118 16.12 -5.92 -0.70
N GLU A 119 15.50 -5.73 0.46
CA GLU A 119 15.18 -6.77 1.44
C GLU A 119 13.66 -6.80 1.64
N LEU A 120 13.05 -7.98 1.50
CA LEU A 120 11.61 -8.19 1.63
C LEU A 120 11.25 -8.86 2.96
N PHE A 121 10.38 -8.19 3.71
CA PHE A 121 9.87 -8.64 5.00
C PHE A 121 8.37 -8.89 4.92
N TRP A 122 7.94 -9.99 5.49
CA TRP A 122 6.55 -10.42 5.52
C TRP A 122 5.95 -10.27 6.91
N ILE A 123 4.73 -9.75 6.97
CA ILE A 123 3.90 -9.78 8.18
C ILE A 123 2.77 -10.78 7.95
N ASP A 124 2.64 -11.73 8.87
CA ASP A 124 1.61 -12.78 8.80
C ASP A 124 0.25 -12.25 9.25
N LYS A 125 -0.84 -12.83 8.74
CA LYS A 125 -2.22 -12.40 9.04
C LYS A 125 -2.40 -10.89 8.89
N CYS A 126 -1.91 -10.36 7.77
CA CYS A 126 -1.85 -8.94 7.49
C CYS A 126 -2.27 -8.68 6.04
N GLY A 127 -3.10 -7.68 5.83
CA GLY A 127 -3.54 -7.20 4.52
C GLY A 127 -2.65 -6.09 3.98
N HIS A 128 -3.29 -5.08 3.38
CA HIS A 128 -2.62 -3.98 2.67
C HIS A 128 -2.08 -2.87 3.56
N ALA A 129 -2.42 -2.86 4.84
CA ALA A 129 -2.04 -1.79 5.76
C ALA A 129 -1.24 -2.31 6.98
N PRO A 130 -0.04 -2.90 6.78
CA PRO A 130 0.73 -3.53 7.85
C PRO A 130 1.09 -2.57 9.00
N MET A 131 1.26 -1.29 8.73
CA MET A 131 1.50 -0.27 9.75
C MET A 131 0.28 -0.03 10.65
N MET A 132 -0.91 -0.34 10.18
CA MET A 132 -2.16 -0.23 10.95
C MET A 132 -2.52 -1.53 11.67
N GLU A 133 -2.40 -2.66 10.97
CA GLU A 133 -2.78 -3.97 11.50
C GLU A 133 -1.78 -4.51 12.54
N HIS A 134 -0.48 -4.32 12.29
CA HIS A 134 0.60 -4.85 13.12
C HIS A 134 1.68 -3.78 13.42
N PRO A 135 1.33 -2.65 14.05
CA PRO A 135 2.24 -1.51 14.23
C PRO A 135 3.52 -1.86 15.00
N GLN A 136 3.46 -2.76 15.98
CA GLN A 136 4.63 -3.16 16.77
C GLN A 136 5.63 -3.94 15.90
N GLU A 137 5.15 -4.92 15.13
CA GLU A 137 5.99 -5.72 14.25
C GLU A 137 6.53 -4.90 13.08
N PHE A 138 5.68 -4.09 12.46
CA PHE A 138 6.08 -3.15 11.42
C PHE A 138 7.22 -2.23 11.89
N ASN A 139 7.04 -1.58 13.04
CA ASN A 139 8.06 -0.68 13.60
C ASN A 139 9.35 -1.41 14.00
N ARG A 140 9.25 -2.65 14.50
CA ARG A 140 10.42 -3.49 14.81
C ARG A 140 11.23 -3.77 13.55
N ILE A 141 10.57 -4.28 12.50
CA ILE A 141 11.22 -4.57 11.21
C ILE A 141 11.90 -3.32 10.65
N LEU A 142 11.17 -2.21 10.59
CA LEU A 142 11.67 -0.96 10.06
C LEU A 142 12.88 -0.44 10.87
N LYS A 143 12.80 -0.48 12.19
CA LYS A 143 13.90 -0.06 13.06
C LYS A 143 15.15 -0.91 12.86
N GLU A 144 15.02 -2.24 12.90
CA GLU A 144 16.13 -3.17 12.72
C GLU A 144 16.79 -2.98 11.35
N TRP A 145 15.99 -2.81 10.30
CA TRP A 145 16.50 -2.55 8.96
C TRP A 145 17.24 -1.20 8.86
N LEU A 146 16.69 -0.13 9.44
CA LEU A 146 17.34 1.19 9.46
C LEU A 146 18.66 1.16 10.25
N ASP A 147 18.71 0.43 11.37
CA ASP A 147 19.94 0.29 12.18
C ASP A 147 21.05 -0.48 11.44
N LYS A 148 20.68 -1.48 10.64
CA LYS A 148 21.61 -2.27 9.80
C LYS A 148 22.16 -1.44 8.62
N ASN A 149 21.39 -0.52 8.09
CA ASN A 149 21.70 0.25 6.89
C ASN A 149 22.09 1.72 7.19
N LYS A 150 22.79 1.97 8.30
CA LYS A 150 23.31 3.30 8.68
C LYS A 150 24.38 3.80 7.74
#